data_d4267344ba9b322c0a5214a074e8f299
#
_entry.id   d4267344ba9b322c0a5214a074e8f299
#
_cell.length_a   1.000
_cell.length_b   1.000
_cell.length_c   1.000
_cell.angle_alpha   90.00
_cell.angle_beta   90.00
_cell.angle_gamma   90.00
#
_symmetry.space_group_name_H-M   'P 1'
#
loop_
_entity.id
_entity.type
_entity.pdbx_description
1 polymer ?
#
loop_
_entity_poly.entity_id
_entity_poly.type
_entity_poly.pdbx_seq_one_letter_code
_entity_poly.pdbx_strand_id
1 'polypeptide(L)'
;QTGKGEVLAITGTNGKTTTTSLVGEIMANYFDDVKVVGNIGIPYTSVAANTTEDTVTVAEISSFQLETTHEFAPEVTAILNITPDHLNRHHTMECYIETKESITKNQTAGDTCVLNYEDEVLRRFGETLQTKVVFFSSKRKLEKGLYLDGEDIFYADGTTDTKVINVN
;
A
#
# COMPACT_ATOMS: atom_id res chain seq x y z
N GLN A 1 1.30 -13.80 13.21
CA GLN A 1 0.69 -13.93 11.87
C GLN A 1 0.55 -15.42 11.55
N THR A 2 -0.67 -15.88 11.21
CA THR A 2 -0.92 -17.29 10.88
C THR A 2 -0.94 -17.53 9.36
N GLY A 3 -1.05 -16.46 8.56
CA GLY A 3 -0.98 -16.53 7.10
C GLY A 3 0.43 -16.76 6.61
N LYS A 4 0.54 -17.40 5.46
CA LYS A 4 1.78 -17.65 4.71
C LYS A 4 1.73 -16.94 3.37
N GLY A 5 2.87 -16.91 2.67
CA GLY A 5 3.02 -16.24 1.40
C GLY A 5 3.17 -14.72 1.54
N GLU A 6 3.16 -14.02 0.43
CA GLU A 6 3.38 -12.57 0.38
C GLU A 6 2.10 -11.77 0.66
N VAL A 7 2.22 -10.68 1.39
CA VAL A 7 1.10 -9.78 1.71
C VAL A 7 1.37 -8.38 1.18
N LEU A 8 0.46 -7.91 0.34
CA LEU A 8 0.40 -6.53 -0.14
C LEU A 8 -0.74 -5.81 0.61
N ALA A 9 -0.43 -4.86 1.47
CA ALA A 9 -1.41 -4.18 2.31
C ALA A 9 -1.62 -2.72 1.86
N ILE A 10 -2.87 -2.36 1.61
CA ILE A 10 -3.25 -1.06 1.06
C ILE A 10 -4.12 -0.30 2.04
N THR A 11 -3.71 0.91 2.41
CA THR A 11 -4.49 1.84 3.22
C THR A 11 -4.55 3.23 2.58
N GLY A 12 -5.25 4.13 3.19
CA GLY A 12 -5.45 5.52 2.76
C GLY A 12 -6.81 6.02 3.23
N THR A 13 -7.08 7.30 3.06
CA THR A 13 -8.42 7.83 3.29
C THR A 13 -9.34 7.40 2.14
N ASN A 14 -8.94 7.65 0.90
CA ASN A 14 -9.72 7.38 -0.30
C ASN A 14 -8.97 6.46 -1.28
N GLY A 15 -9.73 5.77 -2.15
CA GLY A 15 -9.18 4.97 -3.24
C GLY A 15 -8.74 3.55 -2.86
N LYS A 16 -8.80 3.16 -1.60
CA LYS A 16 -8.37 1.82 -1.13
C LYS A 16 -9.00 0.68 -1.92
N THR A 17 -10.33 0.62 -1.97
CA THR A 17 -11.09 -0.47 -2.60
C THR A 17 -10.74 -0.61 -4.08
N THR A 18 -10.72 0.49 -4.82
CA THR A 18 -10.37 0.47 -6.25
C THR A 18 -8.95 -0.01 -6.46
N THR A 19 -8.00 0.50 -5.67
CA THR A 19 -6.59 0.11 -5.78
C THR A 19 -6.39 -1.35 -5.38
N THR A 20 -7.00 -1.82 -4.29
CA THR A 20 -6.91 -3.22 -3.85
C THR A 20 -7.47 -4.18 -4.89
N SER A 21 -8.62 -3.85 -5.47
CA SER A 21 -9.23 -4.68 -6.53
C SER A 21 -8.35 -4.72 -7.79
N LEU A 22 -7.85 -3.57 -8.23
CA LEU A 22 -6.97 -3.49 -9.40
C LEU A 22 -5.66 -4.27 -9.19
N VAL A 23 -5.04 -4.11 -8.03
CA VAL A 23 -3.81 -4.87 -7.69
C VAL A 23 -4.12 -6.37 -7.66
N GLY A 24 -5.25 -6.78 -7.09
CA GLY A 24 -5.70 -8.18 -7.11
C GLY A 24 -5.82 -8.74 -8.53
N GLU A 25 -6.46 -8.01 -9.44
CA GLU A 25 -6.58 -8.39 -10.85
C GLU A 25 -5.20 -8.48 -11.55
N ILE A 26 -4.31 -7.52 -11.28
CA ILE A 26 -2.95 -7.56 -11.84
C ILE A 26 -2.21 -8.79 -11.33
N MET A 27 -2.22 -9.05 -10.02
CA MET A 27 -1.54 -10.21 -9.43
C MET A 27 -2.09 -11.53 -9.94
N ALA A 28 -3.41 -11.65 -10.15
CA ALA A 28 -4.04 -12.86 -10.70
C ALA A 28 -3.63 -13.20 -12.14
N ASN A 29 -3.01 -12.27 -12.87
CA ASN A 29 -2.42 -12.55 -14.18
C ASN A 29 -1.02 -13.19 -14.09
N TYR A 30 -0.38 -13.17 -12.92
CA TYR A 30 0.99 -13.66 -12.71
C TYR A 30 1.09 -14.80 -11.70
N PHE A 31 0.15 -14.89 -10.76
CA PHE A 31 0.15 -15.85 -9.67
C PHE A 31 -1.13 -16.68 -9.67
N ASP A 32 -1.01 -17.99 -9.45
CA ASP A 32 -2.15 -18.92 -9.47
C ASP A 32 -3.04 -18.81 -8.23
N ASP A 33 -2.48 -18.39 -7.09
CA ASP A 33 -3.21 -18.27 -5.82
C ASP A 33 -3.17 -16.83 -5.28
N VAL A 34 -4.17 -16.04 -5.66
CA VAL A 34 -4.33 -14.64 -5.20
C VAL A 34 -5.57 -14.50 -4.36
N LYS A 35 -5.44 -13.87 -3.18
CA LYS A 35 -6.54 -13.57 -2.26
C LYS A 35 -6.71 -12.06 -2.12
N VAL A 36 -7.89 -11.54 -2.46
CA VAL A 36 -8.28 -10.14 -2.19
C VAL A 36 -9.15 -10.12 -0.95
N VAL A 37 -8.71 -9.44 0.10
CA VAL A 37 -9.27 -9.57 1.45
C VAL A 37 -9.23 -8.25 2.23
N GLY A 38 -9.78 -8.25 3.44
CA GLY A 38 -9.61 -7.20 4.43
C GLY A 38 -10.87 -6.41 4.73
N ASN A 39 -10.83 -5.11 4.62
CA ASN A 39 -11.97 -4.21 4.85
C ASN A 39 -13.05 -4.33 3.76
N ILE A 40 -12.70 -4.97 2.64
CA ILE A 40 -13.60 -5.32 1.55
C ILE A 40 -13.67 -6.83 1.38
N GLY A 41 -14.80 -7.31 0.87
CA GLY A 41 -14.98 -8.72 0.52
C GLY A 41 -14.86 -9.64 1.72
N ILE A 42 -13.85 -10.50 1.71
CA ILE A 42 -13.64 -11.56 2.69
C ILE A 42 -12.67 -11.09 3.79
N PRO A 43 -12.98 -11.27 5.09
CA PRO A 43 -12.03 -10.94 6.16
C PRO A 43 -10.72 -11.72 6.02
N TYR A 44 -9.57 -11.05 6.19
CA TYR A 44 -8.24 -11.69 6.09
C TYR A 44 -8.12 -12.91 7.01
N THR A 45 -8.65 -12.83 8.22
CA THR A 45 -8.59 -13.90 9.21
C THR A 45 -9.31 -15.18 8.77
N SER A 46 -10.28 -15.08 7.86
CA SER A 46 -11.02 -16.26 7.37
C SER A 46 -10.25 -17.08 6.33
N VAL A 47 -9.25 -16.48 5.68
CA VAL A 47 -8.43 -17.15 4.65
C VAL A 47 -7.02 -17.46 5.12
N ALA A 48 -6.51 -16.75 6.11
CA ALA A 48 -5.11 -16.83 6.56
C ALA A 48 -4.64 -18.26 6.88
N ALA A 49 -5.51 -19.11 7.45
CA ALA A 49 -5.18 -20.50 7.77
C ALA A 49 -5.04 -21.41 6.52
N ASN A 50 -5.55 -20.97 5.37
CA ASN A 50 -5.55 -21.73 4.12
C ASN A 50 -4.55 -21.17 3.09
N THR A 51 -3.72 -20.18 3.45
CA THR A 51 -2.67 -19.67 2.59
C THR A 51 -1.43 -20.55 2.62
N THR A 52 -0.70 -20.58 1.53
CA THR A 52 0.57 -21.31 1.36
C THR A 52 1.71 -20.32 1.09
N GLU A 53 2.94 -20.80 0.96
CA GLU A 53 4.09 -19.96 0.61
C GLU A 53 3.97 -19.32 -0.79
N ASP A 54 3.15 -19.92 -1.67
CA ASP A 54 2.89 -19.42 -3.03
C ASP A 54 1.70 -18.46 -3.10
N THR A 55 1.00 -18.24 -1.99
CA THR A 55 -0.18 -17.35 -1.95
C THR A 55 0.25 -15.87 -1.95
N VAL A 56 -0.37 -15.07 -2.82
CA VAL A 56 -0.29 -13.61 -2.77
C VAL A 56 -1.59 -13.07 -2.19
N THR A 57 -1.49 -12.35 -1.07
CA THR A 57 -2.63 -11.74 -0.42
C THR A 57 -2.63 -10.23 -0.64
N VAL A 58 -3.66 -9.69 -1.28
CA VAL A 58 -3.88 -8.25 -1.45
C VAL A 58 -4.94 -7.80 -0.46
N ALA A 59 -4.53 -7.03 0.54
CA ALA A 59 -5.37 -6.69 1.68
C ALA A 59 -5.71 -5.20 1.74
N GLU A 60 -7.01 -4.88 1.74
CA GLU A 60 -7.46 -3.54 2.12
C GLU A 60 -7.47 -3.40 3.63
N ILE A 61 -6.74 -2.43 4.18
CA ILE A 61 -6.64 -2.22 5.63
C ILE A 61 -7.18 -0.84 6.00
N SER A 62 -8.22 -0.81 6.84
CA SER A 62 -8.75 0.42 7.43
C SER A 62 -7.92 0.88 8.63
N SER A 63 -8.04 2.17 9.01
CA SER A 63 -7.41 2.67 10.23
C SER A 63 -7.91 1.94 11.48
N PHE A 64 -9.19 1.53 11.51
CA PHE A 64 -9.76 0.78 12.64
C PHE A 64 -9.14 -0.60 12.83
N GLN A 65 -8.78 -1.27 11.74
CA GLN A 65 -8.06 -2.54 11.82
C GLN A 65 -6.62 -2.32 12.29
N LEU A 66 -5.94 -1.25 11.83
CA LEU A 66 -4.57 -0.93 12.24
C LEU A 66 -4.45 -0.63 13.73
N GLU A 67 -5.46 -0.02 14.37
CA GLU A 67 -5.47 0.22 15.83
C GLU A 67 -5.26 -1.07 16.66
N THR A 68 -5.66 -2.21 16.14
CA THR A 68 -5.65 -3.49 16.86
C THR A 68 -4.60 -4.47 16.33
N THR A 69 -3.84 -4.10 15.31
CA THR A 69 -2.79 -4.96 14.78
C THR A 69 -1.47 -4.79 15.54
N HIS A 70 -0.81 -5.91 15.88
CA HIS A 70 0.46 -5.92 16.61
C HIS A 70 1.61 -6.54 15.81
N GLU A 71 1.38 -7.68 15.19
CA GLU A 71 2.42 -8.48 14.50
C GLU A 71 2.23 -8.51 12.97
N PHE A 72 1.36 -7.66 12.44
CA PHE A 72 1.13 -7.57 10.99
C PHE A 72 2.36 -6.97 10.30
N ALA A 73 3.00 -7.74 9.44
CA ALA A 73 4.23 -7.41 8.74
C ALA A 73 4.07 -7.74 7.24
N PRO A 74 3.44 -6.86 6.45
CA PRO A 74 3.31 -7.06 5.01
C PRO A 74 4.62 -6.74 4.30
N GLU A 75 4.97 -7.52 3.27
CA GLU A 75 6.15 -7.33 2.44
C GLU A 75 6.05 -6.06 1.60
N VAL A 76 4.83 -5.71 1.19
CA VAL A 76 4.56 -4.45 0.48
C VAL A 76 3.41 -3.71 1.14
N THR A 77 3.61 -2.44 1.44
CA THR A 77 2.55 -1.54 1.89
C THR A 77 2.31 -0.41 0.90
N ALA A 78 1.08 0.10 0.86
CA ALA A 78 0.76 1.32 0.15
C ALA A 78 -0.12 2.23 1.01
N ILE A 79 0.25 3.51 1.12
CA ILE A 79 -0.58 4.56 1.70
C ILE A 79 -0.93 5.56 0.60
N LEU A 80 -2.19 5.57 0.17
CA LEU A 80 -2.60 6.29 -1.03
C LEU A 80 -2.75 7.80 -0.80
N ASN A 81 -3.27 8.18 0.35
CA ASN A 81 -3.47 9.56 0.78
C ASN A 81 -3.93 9.60 2.25
N ILE A 82 -3.71 10.73 2.91
CA ILE A 82 -4.23 11.00 4.25
C ILE A 82 -4.90 12.37 4.24
N THR A 83 -6.23 12.38 4.28
CA THR A 83 -7.06 13.58 4.41
C THR A 83 -7.98 13.47 5.62
N PRO A 84 -8.48 14.56 6.21
CA PRO A 84 -9.33 14.50 7.39
C PRO A 84 -10.53 13.57 7.21
N ASP A 85 -10.61 12.54 8.05
CA ASP A 85 -11.72 11.58 8.10
C ASP A 85 -11.73 10.88 9.48
N HIS A 86 -12.87 10.37 9.88
CA HIS A 86 -13.03 9.59 11.11
C HIS A 86 -12.49 10.26 12.40
N LEU A 87 -12.42 11.59 12.46
CA LEU A 87 -11.90 12.33 13.63
C LEU A 87 -12.78 12.19 14.87
N ASN A 88 -14.04 11.79 14.70
CA ASN A 88 -14.90 11.41 15.82
C ASN A 88 -14.39 10.17 16.59
N ARG A 89 -13.54 9.34 15.96
CA ARG A 89 -12.91 8.16 16.56
C ARG A 89 -11.44 8.39 16.90
N HIS A 90 -10.68 8.94 15.96
CA HIS A 90 -9.24 9.18 16.16
C HIS A 90 -8.93 10.45 16.96
N HIS A 91 -9.93 11.30 17.21
CA HIS A 91 -9.88 12.55 17.95
C HIS A 91 -9.07 13.65 17.29
N THR A 92 -7.85 13.37 16.80
CA THR A 92 -6.99 14.36 16.12
C THR A 92 -6.47 13.83 14.79
N MET A 93 -6.02 14.73 13.91
CA MET A 93 -5.35 14.35 12.67
C MET A 93 -4.04 13.60 12.93
N GLU A 94 -3.29 14.02 13.94
CA GLU A 94 -2.03 13.37 14.32
C GLU A 94 -2.26 11.89 14.66
N CYS A 95 -3.25 11.58 15.49
CA CYS A 95 -3.60 10.19 15.84
C CYS A 95 -4.04 9.39 14.60
N TYR A 96 -4.81 10.01 13.69
CA TYR A 96 -5.23 9.37 12.45
C TYR A 96 -4.05 9.08 11.50
N ILE A 97 -3.11 10.02 11.37
CA ILE A 97 -1.87 9.88 10.61
C ILE A 97 -1.04 8.72 11.17
N GLU A 98 -0.70 8.79 12.47
CA GLU A 98 0.09 7.76 13.16
C GLU A 98 -0.54 6.35 13.02
N THR A 99 -1.86 6.27 13.11
CA THR A 99 -2.58 5.01 12.92
C THR A 99 -2.38 4.44 11.52
N LYS A 100 -2.46 5.27 10.46
CA LYS A 100 -2.23 4.79 9.09
C LYS A 100 -0.77 4.44 8.83
N GLU A 101 0.15 5.25 9.32
CA GLU A 101 1.60 5.02 9.21
C GLU A 101 2.03 3.73 9.90
N SER A 102 1.29 3.31 10.95
CA SER A 102 1.58 2.07 11.68
C SER A 102 1.48 0.79 10.83
N ILE A 103 0.95 0.87 9.60
CA ILE A 103 0.95 -0.25 8.65
C ILE A 103 2.38 -0.74 8.34
N THR A 104 3.38 0.13 8.48
CA THR A 104 4.80 -0.16 8.20
C THR A 104 5.59 -0.58 9.43
N LYS A 105 4.99 -0.55 10.63
CA LYS A 105 5.73 -0.66 11.92
C LYS A 105 6.58 -1.92 12.09
N ASN A 106 6.20 -3.01 11.42
CA ASN A 106 6.93 -4.28 11.49
C ASN A 106 7.70 -4.59 10.19
N GLN A 107 7.70 -3.66 9.22
CA GLN A 107 8.49 -3.81 8.00
C GLN A 107 9.99 -3.66 8.29
N THR A 108 10.78 -4.30 7.45
CA THR A 108 12.25 -4.29 7.50
C THR A 108 12.83 -3.60 6.26
N ALA A 109 14.15 -3.49 6.16
CA ALA A 109 14.82 -2.96 4.98
C ALA A 109 14.62 -3.80 3.70
N GLY A 110 14.16 -5.05 3.82
CA GLY A 110 13.81 -5.92 2.70
C GLY A 110 12.44 -5.61 2.09
N ASP A 111 11.58 -4.93 2.86
CA ASP A 111 10.20 -4.67 2.48
C ASP A 111 10.05 -3.34 1.74
N THR A 112 8.89 -3.12 1.13
CA THR A 112 8.64 -1.91 0.32
C THR A 112 7.41 -1.14 0.82
N CYS A 113 7.53 0.18 0.92
CA CYS A 113 6.43 1.10 1.18
C CYS A 113 6.19 2.01 -0.02
N VAL A 114 4.98 1.97 -0.58
CA VAL A 114 4.54 2.79 -1.72
C VAL A 114 3.76 3.99 -1.21
N LEU A 115 4.19 5.20 -1.54
CA LEU A 115 3.66 6.45 -1.00
C LEU A 115 3.34 7.47 -2.10
N ASN A 116 2.25 8.21 -1.89
CA ASN A 116 1.89 9.32 -2.76
C ASN A 116 2.80 10.53 -2.51
N TYR A 117 3.58 10.91 -3.51
CA TYR A 117 4.49 12.08 -3.43
C TYR A 117 3.74 13.41 -3.30
N GLU A 118 2.49 13.49 -3.78
CA GLU A 118 1.69 14.72 -3.71
C GLU A 118 1.08 14.98 -2.32
N ASP A 119 1.09 13.98 -1.46
CA ASP A 119 0.69 14.10 -0.06
C ASP A 119 1.92 14.47 0.79
N GLU A 120 1.92 15.68 1.35
CA GLU A 120 3.07 16.20 2.11
C GLU A 120 3.34 15.39 3.38
N VAL A 121 2.29 14.86 4.02
CA VAL A 121 2.43 13.99 5.19
C VAL A 121 3.19 12.72 4.81
N LEU A 122 2.74 12.06 3.73
CA LEU A 122 3.35 10.82 3.25
C LEU A 122 4.78 11.01 2.73
N ARG A 123 5.05 12.16 2.09
CA ARG A 123 6.40 12.47 1.62
C ARG A 123 7.38 12.59 2.78
N ARG A 124 7.01 13.33 3.84
CA ARG A 124 7.82 13.44 5.06
C ARG A 124 7.97 12.11 5.78
N PHE A 125 6.88 11.33 5.86
CA PHE A 125 6.91 10.00 6.44
C PHE A 125 7.90 9.09 5.72
N GLY A 126 7.91 9.10 4.39
CA GLY A 126 8.85 8.30 3.59
C GLY A 126 10.33 8.58 3.89
N GLU A 127 10.67 9.82 4.31
CA GLU A 127 12.04 10.19 4.71
C GLU A 127 12.47 9.55 6.05
N THR A 128 11.52 9.09 6.85
CA THR A 128 11.80 8.48 8.18
C THR A 128 11.90 6.95 8.13
N LEU A 129 11.43 6.34 7.06
CA LEU A 129 11.35 4.88 6.94
C LEU A 129 12.72 4.22 6.71
N GLN A 130 12.88 3.02 7.27
CA GLN A 130 14.03 2.16 7.01
C GLN A 130 13.77 1.15 5.88
N THR A 131 12.52 1.04 5.44
CA THR A 131 12.10 0.20 4.32
C THR A 131 12.48 0.84 2.98
N LYS A 132 12.41 0.08 1.91
CA LYS A 132 12.50 0.64 0.56
C LYS A 132 11.26 1.48 0.26
N VAL A 133 11.43 2.79 0.06
CA VAL A 133 10.34 3.69 -0.32
C VAL A 133 10.24 3.83 -1.83
N VAL A 134 9.03 3.67 -2.36
CA VAL A 134 8.69 3.95 -3.77
C VAL A 134 7.61 5.02 -3.79
N PHE A 135 7.94 6.20 -4.30
CA PHE A 135 6.95 7.26 -4.48
C PHE A 135 6.23 7.11 -5.81
N PHE A 136 4.95 7.55 -5.84
CA PHE A 136 4.22 7.74 -7.09
C PHE A 136 3.62 9.15 -7.19
N SER A 137 3.48 9.66 -8.42
CA SER A 137 2.84 10.94 -8.70
C SER A 137 2.04 10.88 -10.01
N SER A 138 0.84 11.45 -10.01
CA SER A 138 0.07 11.71 -11.23
C SER A 138 0.16 13.18 -11.70
N LYS A 139 0.96 14.03 -11.02
CA LYS A 139 1.00 15.47 -11.26
C LYS A 139 2.34 15.97 -11.75
N ARG A 140 3.40 15.21 -11.55
CA ARG A 140 4.75 15.60 -11.94
C ARG A 140 5.66 14.41 -12.18
N LYS A 141 6.68 14.62 -12.99
CA LYS A 141 7.82 13.73 -13.12
C LYS A 141 8.59 13.63 -11.80
N LEU A 142 8.97 12.41 -11.43
CA LEU A 142 9.83 12.12 -10.28
C LEU A 142 11.22 11.71 -10.76
N GLU A 143 12.26 12.05 -9.99
CA GLU A 143 13.62 11.54 -10.22
C GLU A 143 13.74 10.06 -9.87
N LYS A 144 12.97 9.61 -8.85
CA LYS A 144 12.85 8.20 -8.44
C LYS A 144 11.41 7.88 -8.09
N GLY A 145 10.89 6.77 -8.62
CA GLY A 145 9.53 6.31 -8.39
C GLY A 145 8.71 6.21 -9.66
N LEU A 146 7.40 6.15 -9.52
CA LEU A 146 6.45 6.05 -10.63
C LEU A 146 5.78 7.40 -10.88
N TYR A 147 5.65 7.79 -12.13
CA TYR A 147 4.93 9.01 -12.48
C TYR A 147 4.15 8.88 -13.78
N LEU A 148 3.08 9.66 -13.88
CA LEU A 148 2.28 9.80 -15.09
C LEU A 148 2.80 10.98 -15.90
N ASP A 149 3.05 10.76 -17.21
CA ASP A 149 3.34 11.81 -18.19
C ASP A 149 2.46 11.60 -19.43
N GLY A 150 1.54 12.52 -19.64
CA GLY A 150 0.47 12.34 -20.64
C GLY A 150 -0.38 11.10 -20.30
N GLU A 151 -0.34 10.11 -21.15
CA GLU A 151 -1.06 8.83 -21.03
C GLU A 151 -0.13 7.67 -20.66
N ASP A 152 1.12 7.95 -20.38
CA ASP A 152 2.12 6.92 -20.09
C ASP A 152 2.57 6.97 -18.64
N ILE A 153 2.67 5.79 -18.02
CA ILE A 153 3.28 5.62 -16.72
C ILE A 153 4.75 5.24 -16.90
N PHE A 154 5.63 5.97 -16.23
CA PHE A 154 7.07 5.75 -16.20
C PHE A 154 7.54 5.32 -14.83
N TYR A 155 8.57 4.48 -14.80
CA TYR A 155 9.39 4.22 -13.63
C TYR A 155 10.74 4.90 -13.80
N ALA A 156 11.11 5.76 -12.86
CA ALA A 156 12.40 6.42 -12.78
C ALA A 156 13.25 5.77 -11.69
N ASP A 157 14.50 5.41 -12.03
CA ASP A 157 15.46 4.83 -11.07
C ASP A 157 16.49 5.83 -10.54
N GLY A 158 16.41 7.09 -10.99
CA GLY A 158 17.35 8.18 -10.70
C GLY A 158 18.39 8.42 -11.79
N THR A 159 18.42 7.57 -12.81
CA THR A 159 19.32 7.70 -13.97
C THR A 159 18.58 7.56 -15.29
N THR A 160 17.61 6.67 -15.35
CA THR A 160 16.80 6.38 -16.54
C THR A 160 15.32 6.36 -16.20
N ASP A 161 14.51 6.73 -17.19
CA ASP A 161 13.06 6.62 -17.15
C ASP A 161 12.62 5.48 -18.08
N THR A 162 11.97 4.48 -17.52
CA THR A 162 11.44 3.35 -18.28
C THR A 162 9.92 3.46 -18.36
N LYS A 163 9.38 3.45 -19.58
CA LYS A 163 7.93 3.38 -19.77
C LYS A 163 7.41 2.03 -19.29
N VAL A 164 6.44 2.05 -18.40
CA VAL A 164 5.81 0.85 -17.82
C VAL A 164 4.58 0.43 -18.64
N ILE A 165 3.64 1.39 -18.84
CA ILE A 165 2.37 1.11 -19.52
C ILE A 165 1.77 2.42 -20.06
N ASN A 166 0.93 2.29 -21.08
CA ASN A 166 0.01 3.33 -21.51
C ASN A 166 -1.37 3.08 -20.88
N VAL A 167 -2.03 4.12 -20.37
CA VAL A 167 -3.31 4.00 -19.63
C VAL A 167 -4.56 4.18 -20.49
N ASN A 168 -4.41 4.27 -21.83
CA ASN A 168 -5.50 4.30 -22.81
C ASN A 168 -5.71 2.95 -23.47
#